data_673acefc49ca6b8ceb99f75304ec39fc
#
_entry.id   673acefc49ca6b8ceb99f75304ec39fc
#
_cell.length_a   1.000
_cell.length_b   1.000
_cell.length_c   1.000
_cell.angle_alpha   90.00
_cell.angle_beta   90.00
_cell.angle_gamma   90.00
#
_symmetry.space_group_name_H-M   'P 1'
#
loop_
_entity.id
_entity.type
_entity.pdbx_description
1 polymer ?
#
loop_
_entity_poly.entity_id
_entity_poly.type
_entity_poly.pdbx_seq_one_letter_code
_entity_poly.pdbx_strand_id
1 'polypeptide(L)'
;ETMFDVQVKRIHEYKRQHLNLLHVVSLYKRLKDDPNLEVAPRTVIFGGKAAPGYVLAKLMIRLITAVADLIARDPAMRGKLQVVFYPNYNVKNAHAIFPAADLSEQISLAGKEASGTGNMKFQMNGALTIGTLDGANVEIREQVGEENFFLFGMDVPQVRELRRAGYRPRDWYEANPHLREVIDLIAGGFFTRGDREVFRPLIENLLNHDEYMLLADFQSYIDCQERVSASYLDSGRWTRMSILNVARSGFFSSDRAIQEYCDQIWRVQPVRIELRDLTGEDLVFRRAMGTAD
;
A
#
# COMPACT_ATOMS: atom_id res chain seq x y z
N GLU A 1 18.96 -7.47 -8.80
CA GLU A 1 18.26 -6.39 -8.08
C GLU A 1 16.87 -6.90 -7.68
N THR A 2 16.36 -6.47 -6.53
CA THR A 2 15.05 -6.85 -6.02
C THR A 2 14.12 -5.64 -6.06
N MET A 3 12.86 -5.83 -6.43
CA MET A 3 11.83 -4.78 -6.38
C MET A 3 11.45 -4.49 -4.92
N PHE A 4 11.51 -3.23 -4.51
CA PHE A 4 11.00 -2.78 -3.22
C PHE A 4 9.51 -2.44 -3.32
N ASP A 5 8.69 -3.37 -2.85
CA ASP A 5 7.24 -3.31 -2.77
C ASP A 5 6.83 -2.81 -1.39
N VAL A 6 6.25 -1.62 -1.29
CA VAL A 6 6.16 -0.89 -0.03
C VAL A 6 4.73 -0.54 0.34
N GLN A 7 4.33 -0.98 1.53
CA GLN A 7 3.07 -0.63 2.18
C GLN A 7 3.31 -0.06 3.58
N VAL A 8 3.60 1.23 3.65
CA VAL A 8 3.87 1.93 4.93
C VAL A 8 2.77 2.97 5.22
N LYS A 9 1.92 2.63 6.17
CA LYS A 9 0.75 3.42 6.61
C LYS A 9 0.21 2.85 7.92
N ARG A 10 -0.72 3.55 8.59
CA ARG A 10 -1.40 2.99 9.77
C ARG A 10 -1.97 1.61 9.43
N ILE A 11 -1.83 0.67 10.36
CA ILE A 11 -2.40 -0.66 10.20
C ILE A 11 -3.89 -0.59 10.50
N HIS A 12 -4.69 -0.91 9.49
CA HIS A 12 -6.15 -0.86 9.58
C HIS A 12 -6.77 -1.78 8.51
N GLU A 13 -7.88 -2.43 8.83
CA GLU A 13 -8.55 -3.36 7.91
C GLU A 13 -8.90 -2.73 6.57
N TYR A 14 -9.39 -1.46 6.54
CA TYR A 14 -9.75 -0.81 5.27
C TYR A 14 -8.56 -0.55 4.34
N LYS A 15 -7.33 -0.46 4.89
CA LYS A 15 -6.08 -0.29 4.11
C LYS A 15 -5.58 -1.61 3.53
N ARG A 16 -6.16 -2.70 3.94
CA ARG A 16 -6.03 -4.07 3.41
C ARG A 16 -4.60 -4.61 3.38
N GLN A 17 -3.78 -4.32 4.42
CA GLN A 17 -2.44 -4.92 4.54
C GLN A 17 -2.48 -6.46 4.48
N HIS A 18 -3.55 -7.05 4.99
CA HIS A 18 -3.76 -8.50 4.92
C HIS A 18 -4.05 -8.99 3.49
N LEU A 19 -4.60 -8.19 2.57
CA LEU A 19 -4.69 -8.54 1.15
C LEU A 19 -3.30 -8.67 0.52
N ASN A 20 -2.41 -7.70 0.77
CA ASN A 20 -1.01 -7.79 0.34
C ASN A 20 -0.31 -9.02 0.97
N LEU A 21 -0.58 -9.28 2.25
CA LEU A 21 0.00 -10.45 2.91
C LEU A 21 -0.51 -11.78 2.35
N LEU A 22 -1.79 -11.87 1.95
CA LEU A 22 -2.31 -13.05 1.23
C LEU A 22 -1.59 -13.25 -0.11
N HIS A 23 -1.28 -12.19 -0.84
CA HIS A 23 -0.45 -12.26 -2.04
C HIS A 23 0.97 -12.76 -1.72
N VAL A 24 1.60 -12.27 -0.66
CA VAL A 24 2.93 -12.74 -0.23
C VAL A 24 2.91 -14.24 0.08
N VAL A 25 1.89 -14.73 0.79
CA VAL A 25 1.74 -16.16 1.10
C VAL A 25 1.51 -16.98 -0.18
N SER A 26 0.69 -16.46 -1.10
CA SER A 26 0.48 -17.03 -2.43
C SER A 26 1.79 -17.15 -3.21
N LEU A 27 2.54 -16.07 -3.30
CA LEU A 27 3.83 -16.05 -4.01
C LEU A 27 4.85 -17.01 -3.37
N TYR A 28 4.92 -17.03 -2.03
CA TYR A 28 5.76 -18.00 -1.31
C TYR A 28 5.42 -19.44 -1.71
N LYS A 29 4.13 -19.80 -1.69
CA LYS A 29 3.66 -21.15 -2.05
C LYS A 29 4.01 -21.50 -3.49
N ARG A 30 3.73 -20.60 -4.43
CA ARG A 30 4.05 -20.80 -5.85
C ARG A 30 5.55 -20.98 -6.10
N LEU A 31 6.41 -20.22 -5.44
CA LEU A 31 7.86 -20.37 -5.51
C LEU A 31 8.38 -21.68 -4.88
N LYS A 32 7.63 -22.23 -3.92
CA LYS A 32 7.92 -23.56 -3.35
C LYS A 32 7.53 -24.68 -4.30
N ASP A 33 6.38 -24.54 -4.98
CA ASP A 33 5.86 -25.54 -5.90
C ASP A 33 6.62 -25.55 -7.24
N ASP A 34 7.00 -24.35 -7.72
CA ASP A 34 7.83 -24.18 -8.92
C ASP A 34 9.04 -23.26 -8.62
N PRO A 35 10.19 -23.85 -8.29
CA PRO A 35 11.43 -23.11 -8.06
C PRO A 35 11.94 -22.31 -9.28
N ASN A 36 11.47 -22.61 -10.49
CA ASN A 36 11.87 -21.94 -11.72
C ASN A 36 10.84 -20.87 -12.17
N LEU A 37 9.83 -20.62 -11.38
CA LEU A 37 8.82 -19.60 -11.68
C LEU A 37 9.48 -18.24 -11.98
N GLU A 38 9.23 -17.72 -13.19
CA GLU A 38 9.73 -16.40 -13.60
C GLU A 38 8.89 -15.29 -12.98
N VAL A 39 9.39 -14.71 -11.90
CA VAL A 39 8.80 -13.56 -11.23
C VAL A 39 9.91 -12.58 -10.83
N ALA A 40 9.57 -11.30 -10.76
CA ALA A 40 10.50 -10.29 -10.26
C ALA A 40 10.90 -10.61 -8.81
N PRO A 41 12.20 -10.70 -8.50
CA PRO A 41 12.65 -10.79 -7.11
C PRO A 41 12.10 -9.63 -6.30
N ARG A 42 11.57 -9.89 -5.10
CA ARG A 42 10.79 -8.91 -4.37
C ARG A 42 11.16 -8.84 -2.89
N THR A 43 11.31 -7.63 -2.39
CA THR A 43 11.35 -7.33 -0.96
C THR A 43 10.09 -6.54 -0.59
N VAL A 44 9.16 -7.19 0.11
CA VAL A 44 7.91 -6.57 0.54
C VAL A 44 8.12 -5.91 1.90
N ILE A 45 7.92 -4.60 1.97
CA ILE A 45 8.17 -3.79 3.16
C ILE A 45 6.85 -3.29 3.71
N PHE A 46 6.43 -3.87 4.83
CA PHE A 46 5.33 -3.35 5.63
C PHE A 46 5.85 -2.41 6.71
N GLY A 47 5.07 -1.40 7.05
CA GLY A 47 5.38 -0.53 8.17
C GLY A 47 4.15 0.26 8.61
N GLY A 48 4.05 0.51 9.92
CA GLY A 48 2.93 1.24 10.46
C GLY A 48 2.66 0.90 11.92
N LYS A 49 1.73 1.64 12.51
CA LYS A 49 1.32 1.48 13.91
C LYS A 49 -0.17 1.12 13.95
N ALA A 50 -0.52 0.17 14.80
CA ALA A 50 -1.89 -0.15 15.16
C ALA A 50 -2.34 0.69 16.36
N ALA A 51 -3.62 1.06 16.42
CA ALA A 51 -4.19 1.60 17.65
C ALA A 51 -4.09 0.56 18.78
N PRO A 52 -3.82 0.97 20.03
CA PRO A 52 -3.58 0.03 21.14
C PRO A 52 -4.70 -0.99 21.39
N GLY A 53 -5.94 -0.57 21.23
CA GLY A 53 -7.11 -1.45 21.38
C GLY A 53 -7.53 -2.25 20.15
N TYR A 54 -6.87 -2.04 19.01
CA TYR A 54 -7.27 -2.65 17.73
C TYR A 54 -6.66 -4.06 17.57
N VAL A 55 -7.36 -5.06 18.09
CA VAL A 55 -6.89 -6.46 18.16
C VAL A 55 -6.54 -7.02 16.78
N LEU A 56 -7.44 -6.88 15.78
CA LEU A 56 -7.20 -7.41 14.43
C LEU A 56 -5.98 -6.76 13.76
N ALA A 57 -5.78 -5.45 13.92
CA ALA A 57 -4.60 -4.76 13.40
C ALA A 57 -3.30 -5.28 14.05
N LYS A 58 -3.31 -5.58 15.35
CA LYS A 58 -2.15 -6.19 16.03
C LYS A 58 -1.92 -7.63 15.58
N LEU A 59 -2.98 -8.39 15.32
CA LEU A 59 -2.87 -9.74 14.73
C LEU A 59 -2.31 -9.69 13.31
N MET A 60 -2.68 -8.69 12.49
CA MET A 60 -2.06 -8.48 11.18
C MET A 60 -0.55 -8.26 11.28
N ILE A 61 -0.09 -7.39 12.20
CA ILE A 61 1.35 -7.20 12.43
C ILE A 61 2.01 -8.52 12.82
N ARG A 62 1.40 -9.28 13.74
CA ARG A 62 1.94 -10.58 14.18
C ARG A 62 2.01 -11.58 13.03
N LEU A 63 1.02 -11.61 12.14
CA LEU A 63 1.03 -12.48 10.97
C LEU A 63 2.11 -12.06 9.97
N ILE A 64 2.24 -10.77 9.69
CA ILE A 64 3.32 -10.24 8.82
C ILE A 64 4.69 -10.68 9.34
N THR A 65 4.95 -10.51 10.63
CA THR A 65 6.24 -10.90 11.23
C THR A 65 6.45 -12.41 11.23
N ALA A 66 5.41 -13.21 11.47
CA ALA A 66 5.51 -14.67 11.41
C ALA A 66 5.81 -15.17 9.99
N VAL A 67 5.17 -14.59 8.97
CA VAL A 67 5.44 -14.87 7.55
C VAL A 67 6.87 -14.44 7.19
N ALA A 68 7.30 -13.25 7.62
CA ALA A 68 8.65 -12.75 7.39
C ALA A 68 9.72 -13.68 7.98
N ASP A 69 9.53 -14.12 9.22
CA ASP A 69 10.44 -15.04 9.92
C ASP A 69 10.54 -16.40 9.22
N LEU A 70 9.44 -16.92 8.70
CA LEU A 70 9.42 -18.20 7.99
C LEU A 70 10.17 -18.06 6.65
N ILE A 71 9.84 -17.04 5.86
CA ILE A 71 10.46 -16.78 4.56
C ILE A 71 11.98 -16.56 4.72
N ALA A 72 12.41 -15.79 5.72
CA ALA A 72 13.82 -15.51 5.96
C ALA A 72 14.65 -16.77 6.29
N ARG A 73 14.00 -17.80 6.85
CA ARG A 73 14.64 -19.09 7.19
C ARG A 73 14.59 -20.12 6.06
N ASP A 74 13.80 -19.87 5.01
CA ASP A 74 13.67 -20.79 3.90
C ASP A 74 14.75 -20.51 2.83
N PRO A 75 15.73 -21.43 2.65
CA PRO A 75 16.78 -21.24 1.66
C PRO A 75 16.27 -21.09 0.22
N ALA A 76 15.10 -21.66 -0.10
CA ALA A 76 14.50 -21.57 -1.43
C ALA A 76 14.01 -20.16 -1.78
N MET A 77 13.80 -19.31 -0.78
CA MET A 77 13.36 -17.91 -0.97
C MET A 77 14.52 -16.94 -1.14
N ARG A 78 15.77 -17.40 -0.91
CA ARG A 78 16.95 -16.54 -1.01
C ARG A 78 17.09 -15.93 -2.40
N GLY A 79 17.15 -14.60 -2.46
CA GLY A 79 17.23 -13.85 -3.73
C GLY A 79 15.93 -13.78 -4.54
N LYS A 80 14.82 -14.33 -4.03
CA LYS A 80 13.51 -14.32 -4.70
C LYS A 80 12.45 -13.53 -3.96
N LEU A 81 12.27 -13.81 -2.67
CA LEU A 81 11.23 -13.18 -1.84
C LEU A 81 11.79 -12.90 -0.45
N GLN A 82 11.61 -11.68 -0.02
CA GLN A 82 11.89 -11.24 1.34
C GLN A 82 10.71 -10.42 1.87
N VAL A 83 10.42 -10.52 3.16
CA VAL A 83 9.39 -9.71 3.82
C VAL A 83 10.01 -9.02 5.03
N VAL A 84 9.71 -7.75 5.18
CA VAL A 84 10.21 -6.91 6.27
C VAL A 84 9.05 -6.15 6.90
N PHE A 85 8.93 -6.21 8.22
CA PHE A 85 8.12 -5.25 8.96
C PHE A 85 9.03 -4.15 9.52
N TYR A 86 8.93 -2.95 8.95
CA TYR A 86 9.75 -1.80 9.36
C TYR A 86 9.27 -1.27 10.73
N PRO A 87 10.09 -1.34 11.79
CA PRO A 87 9.66 -0.98 13.13
C PRO A 87 9.53 0.55 13.26
N ASN A 88 8.57 0.97 14.10
CA ASN A 88 8.37 2.37 14.46
C ASN A 88 8.31 3.33 13.26
N TYR A 89 7.60 2.95 12.18
CA TYR A 89 7.39 3.83 11.04
C TYR A 89 6.81 5.18 11.49
N ASN A 90 7.44 6.27 11.05
CA ASN A 90 7.07 7.65 11.36
C ASN A 90 7.57 8.59 10.25
N VAL A 91 7.27 9.89 10.36
CA VAL A 91 7.64 10.89 9.34
C VAL A 91 9.16 10.91 9.06
N LYS A 92 9.99 10.84 10.09
CA LYS A 92 11.45 10.83 9.92
C LYS A 92 11.93 9.64 9.08
N ASN A 93 11.40 8.45 9.38
CA ASN A 93 11.79 7.24 8.65
C ASN A 93 11.23 7.21 7.21
N ALA A 94 10.12 7.89 6.98
CA ALA A 94 9.52 8.01 5.66
C ALA A 94 10.46 8.65 4.63
N HIS A 95 11.33 9.56 5.05
CA HIS A 95 12.31 10.21 4.17
C HIS A 95 13.30 9.24 3.51
N ALA A 96 13.59 8.11 4.16
CA ALA A 96 14.43 7.06 3.56
C ALA A 96 13.60 6.05 2.76
N ILE A 97 12.35 5.78 3.18
CA ILE A 97 11.52 4.73 2.59
C ILE A 97 10.91 5.17 1.25
N PHE A 98 10.41 6.41 1.15
CA PHE A 98 9.79 6.86 -0.09
C PHE A 98 10.75 6.84 -1.30
N PRO A 99 11.99 7.35 -1.21
CA PRO A 99 12.91 7.30 -2.33
C PRO A 99 13.44 5.90 -2.67
N ALA A 100 13.34 4.96 -1.73
CA ALA A 100 13.80 3.59 -1.95
C ALA A 100 12.75 2.68 -2.62
N ALA A 101 11.50 3.12 -2.70
CA ALA A 101 10.40 2.29 -3.18
C ALA A 101 10.34 2.23 -4.71
N ASP A 102 10.15 1.02 -5.23
CA ASP A 102 9.80 0.80 -6.64
C ASP A 102 8.30 0.74 -6.85
N LEU A 103 7.58 0.08 -5.93
CA LEU A 103 6.13 -0.10 -5.95
C LEU A 103 5.49 0.43 -4.67
N SER A 104 4.41 1.17 -4.82
CA SER A 104 3.61 1.76 -3.75
C SER A 104 2.24 1.11 -3.66
N GLU A 105 1.96 0.44 -2.53
CA GLU A 105 0.70 -0.25 -2.26
C GLU A 105 -0.37 0.70 -1.73
N GLN A 106 -1.34 1.05 -2.58
CA GLN A 106 -2.45 1.96 -2.31
C GLN A 106 -3.79 1.25 -2.54
N ILE A 107 -3.99 0.18 -1.76
CA ILE A 107 -4.94 -0.90 -2.00
C ILE A 107 -6.18 -0.88 -1.10
N SER A 108 -6.57 0.26 -0.55
CA SER A 108 -7.81 0.40 0.23
C SER A 108 -9.05 -0.02 -0.57
N LEU A 109 -10.12 -0.43 0.11
CA LEU A 109 -11.38 -0.66 -0.59
C LEU A 109 -11.91 0.65 -1.15
N ALA A 110 -12.34 0.66 -2.40
CA ALA A 110 -12.86 1.85 -3.07
C ALA A 110 -13.96 2.56 -2.26
N GLY A 111 -13.79 3.88 -2.05
CA GLY A 111 -14.68 4.72 -1.25
C GLY A 111 -14.35 4.79 0.23
N LYS A 112 -13.19 4.29 0.68
CA LYS A 112 -12.77 4.30 2.09
C LYS A 112 -11.65 5.27 2.41
N GLU A 113 -10.68 5.47 1.52
CA GLU A 113 -9.62 6.47 1.70
C GLU A 113 -10.09 7.81 1.12
N ALA A 114 -10.16 8.86 1.93
CA ALA A 114 -10.63 10.16 1.46
C ALA A 114 -9.71 10.78 0.39
N SER A 115 -8.42 10.69 0.58
CA SER A 115 -7.39 11.15 -0.35
C SER A 115 -6.14 10.26 -0.28
N GLY A 116 -5.57 10.11 0.91
CA GLY A 116 -4.21 9.66 1.10
C GLY A 116 -3.22 10.80 0.84
N THR A 117 -2.01 10.65 1.34
CA THR A 117 -0.88 11.54 1.05
C THR A 117 0.37 10.76 0.69
N GLY A 118 0.49 9.54 1.18
CA GLY A 118 1.60 8.64 0.86
C GLY A 118 1.69 8.32 -0.63
N ASN A 119 0.54 8.11 -1.28
CA ASN A 119 0.46 7.86 -2.72
C ASN A 119 1.17 8.94 -3.55
N MET A 120 0.89 10.21 -3.30
CA MET A 120 1.53 11.36 -3.98
C MET A 120 3.03 11.43 -3.68
N LYS A 121 3.44 11.16 -2.43
CA LYS A 121 4.84 11.17 -2.00
C LYS A 121 5.64 10.06 -2.67
N PHE A 122 5.10 8.86 -2.76
CA PHE A 122 5.71 7.76 -3.49
C PHE A 122 5.83 8.08 -4.98
N GLN A 123 4.76 8.59 -5.61
CA GLN A 123 4.76 9.00 -7.01
C GLN A 123 5.85 10.03 -7.30
N MET A 124 5.97 11.07 -6.47
CA MET A 124 6.98 12.13 -6.62
C MET A 124 8.42 11.58 -6.48
N ASN A 125 8.60 10.46 -5.77
CA ASN A 125 9.88 9.78 -5.60
C ASN A 125 10.12 8.63 -6.61
N GLY A 126 9.25 8.47 -7.61
CA GLY A 126 9.46 7.53 -8.72
C GLY A 126 8.85 6.15 -8.53
N ALA A 127 8.21 5.86 -7.39
CA ALA A 127 7.52 4.61 -7.21
C ALA A 127 6.24 4.55 -8.05
N LEU A 128 6.00 3.41 -8.72
CA LEU A 128 4.74 3.15 -9.40
C LEU A 128 3.67 2.76 -8.39
N THR A 129 2.43 3.07 -8.72
CA THR A 129 1.30 2.75 -7.84
C THR A 129 0.55 1.51 -8.31
N ILE A 130 0.38 0.54 -7.40
CA ILE A 130 -0.67 -0.46 -7.48
C ILE A 130 -1.80 -0.04 -6.54
N GLY A 131 -3.03 0.02 -7.05
CA GLY A 131 -4.13 0.54 -6.24
C GLY A 131 -5.50 0.35 -6.86
N THR A 132 -6.49 0.70 -6.07
CA THR A 132 -7.90 0.78 -6.43
C THR A 132 -8.26 2.20 -6.83
N LEU A 133 -9.45 2.40 -7.41
CA LEU A 133 -10.03 3.74 -7.66
C LEU A 133 -10.56 4.32 -6.34
N ASP A 134 -9.62 4.74 -5.47
CA ASP A 134 -9.92 5.28 -4.14
C ASP A 134 -8.99 6.44 -3.79
N GLY A 135 -9.52 7.47 -3.15
CA GLY A 135 -8.78 8.66 -2.79
C GLY A 135 -8.07 9.29 -3.99
N ALA A 136 -6.88 9.84 -3.77
CA ALA A 136 -6.09 10.48 -4.83
C ALA A 136 -5.49 9.52 -5.87
N ASN A 137 -5.68 8.21 -5.72
CA ASN A 137 -5.31 7.26 -6.79
C ASN A 137 -6.07 7.53 -8.09
N VAL A 138 -7.29 8.06 -8.00
CA VAL A 138 -8.12 8.43 -9.17
C VAL A 138 -7.37 9.48 -9.97
N GLU A 139 -7.02 10.59 -9.35
CA GLU A 139 -6.32 11.69 -10.00
C GLU A 139 -4.89 11.30 -10.41
N ILE A 140 -4.19 10.49 -9.62
CA ILE A 140 -2.87 9.98 -10.02
C ILE A 140 -2.98 9.23 -11.35
N ARG A 141 -3.93 8.28 -11.46
CA ARG A 141 -4.14 7.51 -12.68
C ARG A 141 -4.53 8.39 -13.88
N GLU A 142 -5.40 9.38 -13.66
CA GLU A 142 -5.75 10.36 -14.70
C GLU A 142 -4.55 11.16 -15.19
N GLN A 143 -3.67 11.57 -14.28
CA GLN A 143 -2.49 12.37 -14.62
C GLN A 143 -1.40 11.57 -15.33
N VAL A 144 -1.13 10.34 -14.89
CA VAL A 144 -0.04 9.53 -15.44
C VAL A 144 -0.44 8.71 -16.67
N GLY A 145 -1.74 8.50 -16.89
CA GLY A 145 -2.29 7.58 -17.90
C GLY A 145 -2.47 6.17 -17.35
N GLU A 146 -3.48 5.48 -17.88
CA GLU A 146 -3.89 4.15 -17.41
C GLU A 146 -2.77 3.12 -17.50
N GLU A 147 -1.94 3.21 -18.53
CA GLU A 147 -0.81 2.33 -18.80
C GLU A 147 0.35 2.48 -17.79
N ASN A 148 0.36 3.56 -17.02
CA ASN A 148 1.41 3.88 -16.03
C ASN A 148 0.93 3.73 -14.59
N PHE A 149 -0.21 3.05 -14.39
CA PHE A 149 -0.83 2.76 -13.11
C PHE A 149 -1.33 1.31 -13.08
N PHE A 150 -1.06 0.57 -12.02
CA PHE A 150 -1.52 -0.80 -11.85
C PHE A 150 -2.87 -0.83 -11.13
N LEU A 151 -3.96 -0.75 -11.91
CA LEU A 151 -5.32 -0.77 -11.39
C LEU A 151 -5.82 -2.20 -11.15
N PHE A 152 -6.48 -2.41 -9.99
CA PHE A 152 -7.23 -3.62 -9.68
C PHE A 152 -8.47 -3.32 -8.84
N GLY A 153 -9.29 -4.35 -8.65
CA GLY A 153 -10.40 -4.36 -7.70
C GLY A 153 -11.65 -3.62 -8.19
N MET A 154 -12.67 -3.71 -7.37
CA MET A 154 -13.96 -3.08 -7.62
C MET A 154 -13.90 -1.57 -7.45
N ASP A 155 -14.68 -0.86 -8.24
CA ASP A 155 -14.99 0.55 -8.04
C ASP A 155 -16.12 0.76 -6.99
N VAL A 156 -16.41 2.02 -6.66
CA VAL A 156 -17.43 2.35 -5.64
C VAL A 156 -18.83 1.86 -6.01
N PRO A 157 -19.34 2.00 -7.25
CA PRO A 157 -20.59 1.39 -7.69
C PRO A 157 -20.64 -0.13 -7.48
N GLN A 158 -19.62 -0.86 -7.91
CA GLN A 158 -19.52 -2.32 -7.78
C GLN A 158 -19.50 -2.77 -6.31
N VAL A 159 -18.74 -2.06 -5.44
CA VAL A 159 -18.74 -2.32 -3.99
C VAL A 159 -20.13 -2.15 -3.39
N ARG A 160 -20.85 -1.09 -3.79
CA ARG A 160 -22.23 -0.84 -3.31
C ARG A 160 -23.20 -1.92 -3.80
N GLU A 161 -23.08 -2.31 -5.05
CA GLU A 161 -23.92 -3.34 -5.64
C GLU A 161 -23.71 -4.69 -4.95
N LEU A 162 -22.46 -5.14 -4.82
CA LEU A 162 -22.13 -6.39 -4.14
C LEU A 162 -22.62 -6.39 -2.69
N ARG A 163 -22.50 -5.27 -1.99
CA ARG A 163 -23.03 -5.14 -0.61
C ARG A 163 -24.56 -5.24 -0.56
N ARG A 164 -25.26 -4.63 -1.52
CA ARG A 164 -26.74 -4.73 -1.62
C ARG A 164 -27.21 -6.13 -1.98
N ALA A 165 -26.45 -6.84 -2.81
CA ALA A 165 -26.72 -8.23 -3.18
C ALA A 165 -26.49 -9.22 -2.03
N GLY A 166 -25.89 -8.77 -0.93
CA GLY A 166 -25.63 -9.61 0.24
C GLY A 166 -24.30 -10.35 0.10
N TYR A 167 -23.20 -9.61 0.13
CA TYR A 167 -21.85 -10.15 0.08
C TYR A 167 -21.64 -11.24 1.14
N ARG A 168 -21.17 -12.41 0.72
CA ARG A 168 -20.86 -13.56 1.56
C ARG A 168 -19.40 -13.99 1.33
N PRO A 169 -18.49 -13.70 2.24
CA PRO A 169 -17.05 -13.99 2.05
C PRO A 169 -16.75 -15.45 1.76
N ARG A 170 -17.49 -16.38 2.39
CA ARG A 170 -17.30 -17.83 2.19
C ARG A 170 -17.53 -18.26 0.75
N ASP A 171 -18.46 -17.66 0.04
CA ASP A 171 -18.73 -18.01 -1.36
C ASP A 171 -17.48 -17.76 -2.23
N TRP A 172 -16.74 -16.69 -1.95
CA TRP A 172 -15.46 -16.37 -2.64
C TRP A 172 -14.34 -17.32 -2.24
N TYR A 173 -14.25 -17.64 -0.94
CA TYR A 173 -13.29 -18.63 -0.44
C TYR A 173 -13.52 -20.02 -1.07
N GLU A 174 -14.78 -20.46 -1.17
CA GLU A 174 -15.15 -21.77 -1.73
C GLU A 174 -14.96 -21.81 -3.26
N ALA A 175 -15.24 -20.70 -3.95
CA ALA A 175 -15.16 -20.62 -5.40
C ALA A 175 -13.72 -20.50 -5.93
N ASN A 176 -12.77 -20.01 -5.11
CA ASN A 176 -11.38 -19.81 -5.55
C ASN A 176 -10.43 -20.77 -4.80
N PRO A 177 -9.99 -21.88 -5.46
CA PRO A 177 -9.08 -22.84 -4.83
C PRO A 177 -7.75 -22.25 -4.38
N HIS A 178 -7.22 -21.28 -5.11
CA HIS A 178 -5.97 -20.59 -4.76
C HIS A 178 -6.13 -19.73 -3.49
N LEU A 179 -7.20 -18.94 -3.40
CA LEU A 179 -7.53 -18.20 -2.19
C LEU A 179 -7.71 -19.12 -0.99
N ARG A 180 -8.44 -20.23 -1.19
CA ARG A 180 -8.65 -21.23 -0.15
C ARG A 180 -7.35 -21.82 0.37
N GLU A 181 -6.44 -22.22 -0.52
CA GLU A 181 -5.13 -22.74 -0.14
C GLU A 181 -4.34 -21.74 0.72
N VAL A 182 -4.31 -20.48 0.33
CA VAL A 182 -3.61 -19.41 1.07
C VAL A 182 -4.21 -19.20 2.47
N ILE A 183 -5.53 -19.16 2.57
CA ILE A 183 -6.22 -19.00 3.86
C ILE A 183 -6.01 -20.24 4.74
N ASP A 184 -6.08 -21.44 4.16
CA ASP A 184 -5.91 -22.70 4.88
C ASP A 184 -4.49 -22.90 5.43
N LEU A 185 -3.47 -22.42 4.75
CA LEU A 185 -2.10 -22.39 5.27
C LEU A 185 -2.02 -21.56 6.56
N ILE A 186 -2.67 -20.41 6.61
CA ILE A 186 -2.69 -19.55 7.81
C ILE A 186 -3.51 -20.21 8.91
N ALA A 187 -4.71 -20.68 8.57
CA ALA A 187 -5.63 -21.34 9.50
C ALA A 187 -5.07 -22.64 10.07
N GLY A 188 -4.30 -23.38 9.26
CA GLY A 188 -3.63 -24.62 9.65
C GLY A 188 -2.47 -24.46 10.63
N GLY A 189 -2.07 -23.20 10.93
CA GLY A 189 -0.96 -22.91 11.83
C GLY A 189 0.42 -23.06 11.19
N PHE A 190 0.51 -23.01 9.85
CA PHE A 190 1.78 -23.15 9.13
C PHE A 190 2.82 -22.10 9.59
N PHE A 191 2.37 -20.87 9.85
CA PHE A 191 3.23 -19.76 10.30
C PHE A 191 3.40 -19.67 11.82
N THR A 192 2.81 -20.63 12.58
CA THR A 192 2.79 -20.64 14.07
C THR A 192 3.26 -21.96 14.66
N ARG A 193 4.02 -22.74 13.89
CA ARG A 193 4.52 -24.08 14.32
C ARG A 193 3.38 -25.03 14.73
N GLY A 194 2.24 -24.95 14.05
CA GLY A 194 1.07 -25.80 14.29
C GLY A 194 0.02 -25.23 15.24
N ASP A 195 0.26 -24.09 15.89
CA ASP A 195 -0.75 -23.42 16.73
C ASP A 195 -1.79 -22.72 15.86
N ARG A 196 -2.99 -23.28 15.77
CA ARG A 196 -4.12 -22.80 14.97
C ARG A 196 -4.90 -21.67 15.64
N GLU A 197 -4.75 -21.51 16.94
CA GLU A 197 -5.54 -20.53 17.72
C GLU A 197 -5.04 -19.10 17.52
N VAL A 198 -3.75 -18.92 17.22
CA VAL A 198 -3.10 -17.60 17.13
C VAL A 198 -3.80 -16.67 16.14
N PHE A 199 -4.10 -17.16 14.94
CA PHE A 199 -4.70 -16.36 13.88
C PHE A 199 -6.18 -16.68 13.63
N ARG A 200 -6.79 -17.55 14.44
CA ARG A 200 -8.21 -17.89 14.33
C ARG A 200 -9.11 -16.66 14.28
N PRO A 201 -8.95 -15.63 15.16
CA PRO A 201 -9.85 -14.48 15.12
C PRO A 201 -9.74 -13.69 13.80
N LEU A 202 -8.55 -13.63 13.19
CA LEU A 202 -8.35 -12.96 11.88
C LEU A 202 -9.02 -13.77 10.76
N ILE A 203 -8.87 -15.09 10.76
CA ILE A 203 -9.46 -15.97 9.74
C ILE A 203 -10.99 -15.99 9.88
N GLU A 204 -11.52 -16.08 11.11
CA GLU A 204 -12.97 -16.01 11.36
C GLU A 204 -13.56 -14.68 10.88
N ASN A 205 -12.84 -13.56 11.10
CA ASN A 205 -13.25 -12.26 10.58
C ASN A 205 -13.30 -12.25 9.05
N LEU A 206 -12.24 -12.74 8.38
CA LEU A 206 -12.19 -12.81 6.92
C LEU A 206 -13.29 -13.70 6.33
N LEU A 207 -13.56 -14.86 6.92
CA LEU A 207 -14.52 -15.83 6.37
C LEU A 207 -15.97 -15.48 6.66
N ASN A 208 -16.26 -14.71 7.72
CA ASN A 208 -17.62 -14.47 8.18
C ASN A 208 -18.07 -13.00 8.05
N HIS A 209 -17.14 -12.08 7.97
CA HIS A 209 -17.44 -10.64 7.94
C HIS A 209 -16.85 -9.94 6.74
N ASP A 210 -15.52 -9.98 6.58
CA ASP A 210 -14.75 -9.34 5.50
C ASP A 210 -15.35 -7.99 5.06
N GLU A 211 -15.49 -7.07 6.02
CA GLU A 211 -16.15 -5.77 5.81
C GLU A 211 -15.59 -5.00 4.60
N TYR A 212 -14.31 -5.24 4.31
CA TYR A 212 -13.58 -4.55 3.25
C TYR A 212 -13.35 -5.38 1.99
N MET A 213 -14.15 -6.47 1.82
CA MET A 213 -14.25 -7.27 0.60
C MET A 213 -12.91 -7.70 0.01
N LEU A 214 -11.98 -8.12 0.89
CA LEU A 214 -10.69 -8.63 0.47
C LEU A 214 -10.82 -9.83 -0.45
N LEU A 215 -11.70 -10.77 -0.06
CA LEU A 215 -11.83 -12.04 -0.76
C LEU A 215 -12.42 -11.83 -2.16
N ALA A 216 -13.29 -10.81 -2.31
CA ALA A 216 -13.84 -10.46 -3.62
C ALA A 216 -12.79 -9.84 -4.56
N ASP A 217 -11.87 -9.04 -4.03
CA ASP A 217 -10.82 -8.40 -4.83
C ASP A 217 -9.55 -9.26 -4.97
N PHE A 218 -9.43 -10.38 -4.25
CA PHE A 218 -8.21 -11.17 -4.18
C PHE A 218 -7.68 -11.58 -5.57
N GLN A 219 -8.50 -12.18 -6.43
CA GLN A 219 -8.05 -12.63 -7.73
C GLN A 219 -7.59 -11.47 -8.61
N SER A 220 -8.36 -10.38 -8.64
CA SER A 220 -8.00 -9.18 -9.39
C SER A 220 -6.66 -8.58 -8.91
N TYR A 221 -6.40 -8.65 -7.60
CA TYR A 221 -5.13 -8.21 -7.03
C TYR A 221 -3.97 -9.13 -7.43
N ILE A 222 -4.15 -10.46 -7.38
CA ILE A 222 -3.14 -11.43 -7.85
C ILE A 222 -2.79 -11.18 -9.31
N ASP A 223 -3.80 -11.07 -10.18
CA ASP A 223 -3.60 -10.83 -11.61
C ASP A 223 -2.87 -9.50 -11.87
N CYS A 224 -3.15 -8.48 -11.05
CA CYS A 224 -2.46 -7.19 -11.12
C CYS A 224 -1.00 -7.32 -10.70
N GLN A 225 -0.70 -8.06 -9.64
CA GLN A 225 0.67 -8.32 -9.17
C GLN A 225 1.51 -9.09 -10.19
N GLU A 226 0.90 -9.97 -10.99
CA GLU A 226 1.57 -10.61 -12.15
C GLU A 226 1.97 -9.56 -13.20
N ARG A 227 1.08 -8.62 -13.52
CA ARG A 227 1.39 -7.51 -14.43
C ARG A 227 2.51 -6.62 -13.90
N VAL A 228 2.53 -6.36 -12.59
CA VAL A 228 3.62 -5.63 -11.92
C VAL A 228 4.94 -6.38 -12.11
N SER A 229 4.97 -7.68 -11.81
CA SER A 229 6.17 -8.51 -11.95
C SER A 229 6.70 -8.50 -13.38
N ALA A 230 5.84 -8.74 -14.37
CA ALA A 230 6.21 -8.71 -15.79
C ALA A 230 6.74 -7.32 -16.22
N SER A 231 6.12 -6.24 -15.72
CA SER A 231 6.56 -4.88 -16.05
C SER A 231 7.91 -4.52 -15.41
N TYR A 232 8.19 -5.02 -14.19
CA TYR A 232 9.46 -4.78 -13.51
C TYR A 232 10.63 -5.48 -14.20
N LEU A 233 10.40 -6.67 -14.78
CA LEU A 233 11.41 -7.40 -15.53
C LEU A 233 11.79 -6.70 -16.87
N ASP A 234 10.92 -5.84 -17.40
CA ASP A 234 11.23 -4.91 -18.49
C ASP A 234 11.72 -3.57 -17.91
N SER A 235 13.02 -3.47 -17.65
CA SER A 235 13.62 -2.28 -17.04
C SER A 235 13.40 -0.99 -17.85
N GLY A 236 13.35 -1.08 -19.16
CA GLY A 236 13.09 0.07 -20.02
C GLY A 236 11.67 0.60 -19.87
N ARG A 237 10.71 -0.31 -19.83
CA ARG A 237 9.31 0.02 -19.56
C ARG A 237 9.13 0.59 -18.16
N TRP A 238 9.66 -0.07 -17.13
CA TRP A 238 9.56 0.38 -15.74
C TRP A 238 10.12 1.79 -15.54
N THR A 239 11.32 2.03 -16.06
CA THR A 239 11.97 3.36 -15.99
C THR A 239 11.12 4.43 -16.65
N ARG A 240 10.57 4.17 -17.83
CA ARG A 240 9.69 5.11 -18.54
C ARG A 240 8.44 5.44 -17.71
N MET A 241 7.80 4.44 -17.15
CA MET A 241 6.63 4.63 -16.28
C MET A 241 6.98 5.45 -15.05
N SER A 242 8.12 5.18 -14.39
CA SER A 242 8.62 5.93 -13.24
C SER A 242 8.87 7.41 -13.58
N ILE A 243 9.56 7.70 -14.67
CA ILE A 243 9.81 9.07 -15.13
C ILE A 243 8.48 9.81 -15.36
N LEU A 244 7.50 9.18 -16.02
CA LEU A 244 6.20 9.79 -16.28
C LEU A 244 5.42 10.05 -14.96
N ASN A 245 5.49 9.16 -14.01
CA ASN A 245 4.89 9.34 -12.69
C ASN A 245 5.48 10.57 -11.97
N VAL A 246 6.81 10.70 -11.94
CA VAL A 246 7.47 11.89 -11.35
C VAL A 246 7.09 13.16 -12.11
N ALA A 247 7.17 13.15 -13.43
CA ALA A 247 6.88 14.33 -14.25
C ALA A 247 5.45 14.86 -14.09
N ARG A 248 4.49 13.98 -13.79
CA ARG A 248 3.08 14.32 -13.59
C ARG A 248 2.70 14.60 -12.13
N SER A 249 3.62 14.44 -11.18
CA SER A 249 3.35 14.67 -9.75
C SER A 249 3.09 16.14 -9.40
N GLY A 250 3.51 17.08 -10.24
CA GLY A 250 3.29 18.52 -10.07
C GLY A 250 1.81 18.92 -9.96
N PHE A 251 0.89 18.11 -10.49
CA PHE A 251 -0.56 18.30 -10.29
C PHE A 251 -0.95 18.36 -8.81
N PHE A 252 -0.23 17.68 -7.93
CA PHE A 252 -0.51 17.64 -6.49
C PHE A 252 0.19 18.75 -5.69
N SER A 253 0.70 19.80 -6.36
CA SER A 253 1.25 20.97 -5.70
C SER A 253 0.19 21.67 -4.84
N SER A 254 0.57 22.03 -3.60
CA SER A 254 -0.29 22.83 -2.72
C SER A 254 -0.56 24.21 -3.31
N ASP A 255 0.38 24.80 -4.03
CA ASP A 255 0.21 26.10 -4.65
C ASP A 255 -0.90 26.08 -5.69
N ARG A 256 -0.94 25.03 -6.56
CA ARG A 256 -2.03 24.83 -7.50
C ARG A 256 -3.37 24.69 -6.77
N ALA A 257 -3.44 23.84 -5.76
CA ALA A 257 -4.68 23.58 -5.03
C ALA A 257 -5.21 24.86 -4.36
N ILE A 258 -4.33 25.64 -3.71
CA ILE A 258 -4.71 26.91 -3.08
C ILE A 258 -5.14 27.94 -4.14
N GLN A 259 -4.46 28.02 -5.28
CA GLN A 259 -4.86 28.92 -6.36
C GLN A 259 -6.26 28.59 -6.88
N GLU A 260 -6.56 27.30 -7.08
CA GLU A 260 -7.89 26.86 -7.47
C GLU A 260 -8.95 27.19 -6.41
N TYR A 261 -8.64 27.05 -5.12
CA TYR A 261 -9.54 27.52 -4.05
C TYR A 261 -9.78 29.02 -4.12
N CYS A 262 -8.72 29.80 -4.34
CA CYS A 262 -8.84 31.26 -4.48
C CYS A 262 -9.78 31.64 -5.65
N ASP A 263 -9.57 30.99 -6.82
CA ASP A 263 -10.29 31.33 -8.04
C ASP A 263 -11.73 30.81 -8.06
N GLN A 264 -11.94 29.55 -7.64
CA GLN A 264 -13.22 28.86 -7.85
C GLN A 264 -14.16 28.95 -6.64
N ILE A 265 -13.62 28.99 -5.42
CA ILE A 265 -14.39 28.90 -4.18
C ILE A 265 -14.42 30.23 -3.44
N TRP A 266 -13.26 30.73 -3.06
CA TRP A 266 -13.17 31.94 -2.24
C TRP A 266 -13.30 33.23 -3.04
N ARG A 267 -12.99 33.19 -4.33
CA ARG A 267 -13.02 34.37 -5.25
C ARG A 267 -12.20 35.52 -4.72
N VAL A 268 -10.99 35.23 -4.24
CA VAL A 268 -10.04 36.20 -3.70
C VAL A 268 -8.75 36.17 -4.50
N GLN A 269 -8.04 37.30 -4.52
CA GLN A 269 -6.71 37.36 -5.15
C GLN A 269 -5.64 37.15 -4.07
N PRO A 270 -4.56 36.37 -4.38
CA PRO A 270 -3.43 36.25 -3.47
C PRO A 270 -2.80 37.61 -3.18
N VAL A 271 -2.49 37.86 -1.92
CA VAL A 271 -1.74 39.04 -1.52
C VAL A 271 -0.26 38.79 -1.76
N ARG A 272 0.37 39.68 -2.53
CA ARG A 272 1.81 39.63 -2.73
C ARG A 272 2.53 39.98 -1.42
N ILE A 273 3.29 39.04 -0.89
CA ILE A 273 4.11 39.25 0.30
C ILE A 273 5.54 39.47 -0.15
N GLU A 274 6.12 40.61 0.23
CA GLU A 274 7.56 40.85 0.11
C GLU A 274 8.24 40.32 1.36
N LEU A 275 9.03 39.26 1.19
CA LEU A 275 9.86 38.74 2.27
C LEU A 275 10.99 39.74 2.50
N ARG A 276 11.06 40.28 3.71
CA ARG A 276 12.23 41.06 4.16
C ARG A 276 13.26 40.09 4.72
N ASP A 277 14.51 40.26 4.36
CA ASP A 277 15.60 39.57 5.03
C ASP A 277 15.57 39.94 6.54
N LEU A 278 15.57 38.90 7.36
CA LEU A 278 15.63 39.12 8.82
C LEU A 278 16.97 39.76 9.17
N THR A 279 16.93 40.92 9.77
CA THR A 279 18.14 41.57 10.29
C THR A 279 18.65 40.84 11.53
N GLY A 280 19.90 41.08 11.92
CA GLY A 280 20.45 40.52 13.17
C GLY A 280 19.62 40.85 14.41
N GLU A 281 18.96 42.00 14.41
CA GLU A 281 18.06 42.43 15.50
C GLU A 281 16.77 41.61 15.53
N ASP A 282 16.17 41.27 14.37
CA ASP A 282 15.00 40.41 14.25
C ASP A 282 15.30 39.00 14.77
N LEU A 283 16.49 38.45 14.49
CA LEU A 283 16.95 37.16 14.97
C LEU A 283 17.17 37.14 16.51
N VAL A 284 17.71 38.22 17.06
CA VAL A 284 17.89 38.38 18.52
C VAL A 284 16.53 38.44 19.22
N PHE A 285 15.57 39.17 18.64
CA PHE A 285 14.21 39.27 19.18
C PHE A 285 13.51 37.91 19.19
N ARG A 286 13.56 37.14 18.11
CA ARG A 286 13.00 35.78 18.04
C ARG A 286 13.62 34.83 19.04
N ARG A 287 14.94 34.85 19.21
CA ARG A 287 15.63 34.07 20.27
C ARG A 287 15.18 34.43 21.67
N ALA A 288 14.99 35.73 21.92
CA ALA A 288 14.51 36.19 23.22
C ALA A 288 13.06 35.78 23.52
N MET A 289 12.23 35.65 22.49
CA MET A 289 10.83 35.21 22.59
C MET A 289 10.65 33.69 22.56
N GLY A 290 11.72 32.90 22.46
CA GLY A 290 11.65 31.42 22.41
C GLY A 290 11.00 30.86 21.15
N THR A 291 10.94 31.62 20.06
CA THR A 291 10.32 31.22 18.77
C THR A 291 11.36 30.93 17.70
N ALA A 292 12.60 30.64 18.07
CA ALA A 292 13.66 30.26 17.13
C ALA A 292 13.70 28.76 17.03
N ASP A 293 13.53 28.29 15.78
CA ASP A 293 13.65 26.99 15.12
C ASP A 293 12.42 26.14 15.04
#